data_102d537cfac6805aa2beb45847264459
#
_entry.id   102d537cfac6805aa2beb45847264459
#
_cell.length_a   1.000
_cell.length_b   1.000
_cell.length_c   1.000
_cell.angle_alpha   90.00
_cell.angle_beta   90.00
_cell.angle_gamma   90.00
#
_symmetry.space_group_name_H-M   'P 1'
#
loop_
_entity.id
_entity.type
_entity.pdbx_description
1 polymer ?
#
loop_
_entity_poly.entity_id
_entity_poly.type
_entity_poly.pdbx_seq_one_letter_code
_entity_poly.pdbx_strand_id
1 'polypeptide(L)'
;MNSDSGRDGSRARRAGALLFGALFCVPLIWAGCGSGAPPEGDIERRTTVDAMFEKISNKYADVPVIDRDGVSAASSVLLVDVRPEAERQVATIPGAMTVGELEAKGDLAGRVVVAYCTVGERSGRYAKKLRAQGIDARNLRAGILGWVYEGGSLVDGNGQPTQKAHVYGDRWNLLPEGWEGITH
;
A
#
# COMPACT_ATOMS: atom_id res chain seq x y z
N MET A 1 20.13 75.72 27.21
CA MET A 1 19.18 76.82 27.12
C MET A 1 17.80 76.19 26.99
N ASN A 2 17.20 76.20 28.08
CA ASN A 2 15.81 76.53 28.45
C ASN A 2 14.73 75.61 27.87
N SER A 3 14.10 74.87 28.75
CA SER A 3 12.98 75.16 29.65
C SER A 3 11.68 75.10 28.85
N ASP A 4 10.56 74.56 29.21
CA ASP A 4 9.93 74.38 30.51
C ASP A 4 8.59 73.65 30.28
N SER A 5 8.25 72.91 31.21
CA SER A 5 6.99 72.73 31.94
C SER A 5 5.64 72.74 31.18
N GLY A 6 4.79 71.89 31.59
CA GLY A 6 3.36 71.94 31.46
C GLY A 6 2.64 70.67 31.92
N ARG A 7 2.44 70.54 33.23
CA ARG A 7 1.42 69.63 33.82
C ARG A 7 0.05 70.11 33.38
N ASP A 8 -0.85 69.22 33.06
CA ASP A 8 -2.08 69.18 33.82
C ASP A 8 -2.83 67.84 33.68
N GLY A 9 -3.42 67.45 34.76
CA GLY A 9 -4.11 66.23 34.95
C GLY A 9 -5.58 66.39 34.68
N SER A 10 -6.16 65.30 34.28
CA SER A 10 -7.56 65.06 34.67
C SER A 10 -7.87 63.57 34.73
N ARG A 11 -8.36 63.19 35.87
CA ARG A 11 -8.97 61.90 36.20
C ARG A 11 -10.20 61.69 35.31
N ALA A 12 -10.39 60.49 34.74
CA ALA A 12 -11.72 59.91 34.61
C ALA A 12 -11.66 58.39 34.38
N ARG A 13 -12.06 57.71 35.38
CA ARG A 13 -13.07 56.65 35.44
C ARG A 13 -12.80 55.33 34.71
N ARG A 14 -12.64 54.35 35.53
CA ARG A 14 -12.76 52.92 35.30
C ARG A 14 -14.05 52.57 34.58
N ALA A 15 -13.98 51.87 33.48
CA ALA A 15 -15.05 50.98 32.99
C ALA A 15 -14.41 49.62 32.72
N GLY A 16 -14.71 48.67 33.59
CA GLY A 16 -14.32 47.30 33.41
C GLY A 16 -15.14 46.66 32.30
N ALA A 17 -14.52 46.24 31.24
CA ALA A 17 -15.11 45.33 30.29
C ALA A 17 -14.65 43.93 30.60
N LEU A 18 -15.53 43.13 31.18
CA LEU A 18 -15.37 41.68 31.31
C LEU A 18 -15.46 41.06 29.92
N LEU A 19 -14.33 40.73 29.36
CA LEU A 19 -14.27 39.89 28.17
C LEU A 19 -14.51 38.43 28.62
N PHE A 20 -15.74 37.97 28.41
CA PHE A 20 -16.07 36.55 28.42
C PHE A 20 -15.32 35.87 27.28
N GLY A 21 -14.21 35.24 27.61
CA GLY A 21 -13.54 34.33 26.72
C GLY A 21 -14.38 33.07 26.51
N ALA A 22 -15.09 33.00 25.39
CA ALA A 22 -15.72 31.77 24.95
C ALA A 22 -14.60 30.75 24.61
N LEU A 23 -14.38 29.82 25.51
CA LEU A 23 -13.56 28.63 25.24
C LEU A 23 -14.31 27.82 24.17
N PHE A 24 -13.93 27.95 22.90
CA PHE A 24 -14.31 27.01 21.85
C PHE A 24 -13.61 25.68 22.14
N CYS A 25 -14.29 24.80 22.87
CA CYS A 25 -13.96 23.39 22.88
C CYS A 25 -14.18 22.84 21.49
N VAL A 26 -13.15 22.78 20.66
CA VAL A 26 -13.14 21.99 19.44
C VAL A 26 -13.12 20.53 19.88
N PRO A 27 -14.16 19.73 19.61
CA PRO A 27 -14.05 18.31 19.89
C PRO A 27 -12.98 17.76 18.94
N LEU A 28 -11.86 17.29 19.49
CA LEU A 28 -10.96 16.40 18.79
C LEU A 28 -11.79 15.16 18.44
N ILE A 29 -12.25 15.10 17.19
CA ILE A 29 -12.77 13.87 16.62
C ILE A 29 -11.56 12.96 16.46
N TRP A 30 -11.31 12.15 17.47
CA TRP A 30 -10.44 11.00 17.38
C TRP A 30 -11.07 10.07 16.34
N ALA A 31 -10.59 10.16 15.09
CA ALA A 31 -10.83 9.11 14.11
C ALA A 31 -10.17 7.84 14.68
N GLY A 32 -10.95 7.08 15.43
CA GLY A 32 -10.56 5.79 15.92
C GLY A 32 -10.17 4.94 14.70
N CYS A 33 -8.89 4.57 14.58
CA CYS A 33 -8.50 3.40 13.80
C CYS A 33 -9.30 2.23 14.38
N GLY A 34 -10.38 1.89 13.72
CA GLY A 34 -11.19 0.74 14.06
C GLY A 34 -10.36 -0.52 13.83
N SER A 35 -9.72 -1.02 14.88
CA SER A 35 -9.22 -2.39 14.94
C SER A 35 -10.41 -3.34 15.20
N GLY A 36 -11.43 -3.24 14.37
CA GLY A 36 -12.49 -4.24 14.30
C GLY A 36 -11.92 -5.52 13.71
N ALA A 37 -12.35 -6.69 14.23
CA ALA A 37 -12.05 -7.95 13.58
C ALA A 37 -12.52 -7.88 12.11
N PRO A 38 -11.76 -8.50 11.16
CA PRO A 38 -12.16 -8.49 9.77
C PRO A 38 -13.54 -9.18 9.61
N PRO A 39 -14.35 -8.78 8.61
CA PRO A 39 -15.62 -9.44 8.32
C PRO A 39 -15.43 -10.95 8.15
N GLU A 40 -16.38 -11.73 8.62
CA GLU A 40 -16.30 -13.21 8.60
C GLU A 40 -16.04 -13.74 7.19
N GLY A 41 -16.70 -13.19 6.18
CA GLY A 41 -16.47 -13.51 4.76
C GLY A 41 -15.04 -13.19 4.28
N ASP A 42 -14.37 -12.23 4.85
CA ASP A 42 -12.97 -11.90 4.51
C ASP A 42 -12.01 -12.94 5.08
N ILE A 43 -12.29 -13.46 6.26
CA ILE A 43 -11.49 -14.54 6.87
C ILE A 43 -11.52 -15.79 5.97
N GLU A 44 -12.70 -16.17 5.48
CA GLU A 44 -12.86 -17.33 4.60
C GLU A 44 -12.16 -17.12 3.25
N ARG A 45 -12.37 -15.96 2.61
CA ARG A 45 -11.67 -15.58 1.35
C ARG A 45 -10.17 -15.59 1.52
N ARG A 46 -9.65 -14.96 2.58
CA ARG A 46 -8.21 -14.93 2.88
C ARG A 46 -7.65 -16.33 3.09
N THR A 47 -8.33 -17.17 3.87
CA THR A 47 -7.94 -18.57 4.08
C THR A 47 -7.85 -19.33 2.76
N THR A 48 -8.80 -19.09 1.85
CA THR A 48 -8.77 -19.67 0.50
C THR A 48 -7.57 -19.20 -0.31
N VAL A 49 -7.26 -17.89 -0.30
CA VAL A 49 -6.09 -17.32 -0.97
C VAL A 49 -4.80 -17.91 -0.42
N ASP A 50 -4.68 -18.02 0.92
CA ASP A 50 -3.52 -18.60 1.57
C ASP A 50 -3.35 -20.08 1.19
N ALA A 51 -4.42 -20.88 1.21
CA ALA A 51 -4.36 -22.29 0.80
C ALA A 51 -3.98 -22.48 -0.67
N MET A 52 -4.41 -21.57 -1.55
CA MET A 52 -4.00 -21.56 -2.95
C MET A 52 -2.51 -21.24 -3.09
N PHE A 53 -2.05 -20.23 -2.37
CA PHE A 53 -0.64 -19.84 -2.40
C PHE A 53 0.27 -20.94 -1.85
N GLU A 54 -0.10 -21.63 -0.78
CA GLU A 54 0.67 -22.75 -0.23
C GLU A 54 0.90 -23.86 -1.27
N LYS A 55 -0.11 -24.21 -2.06
CA LYS A 55 0.06 -25.17 -3.17
C LYS A 55 1.03 -24.67 -4.23
N ILE A 56 0.96 -23.36 -4.54
CA ILE A 56 1.86 -22.71 -5.50
C ILE A 56 3.28 -22.67 -4.94
N SER A 57 3.46 -22.29 -3.69
CA SER A 57 4.75 -22.21 -3.02
C SER A 57 5.46 -23.58 -3.01
N ASN A 58 4.73 -24.65 -2.71
CA ASN A 58 5.27 -26.00 -2.77
C ASN A 58 5.74 -26.39 -4.17
N LYS A 59 5.07 -25.94 -5.24
CA LYS A 59 5.50 -26.14 -6.63
C LYS A 59 6.79 -25.41 -6.98
N TYR A 60 7.07 -24.30 -6.30
CA TYR A 60 8.26 -23.46 -6.47
C TYR A 60 9.08 -23.38 -5.19
N ALA A 61 9.31 -24.53 -4.53
CA ALA A 61 9.96 -24.61 -3.22
C ALA A 61 11.40 -24.05 -3.20
N ASP A 62 12.05 -23.92 -4.36
CA ASP A 62 13.36 -23.31 -4.56
C ASP A 62 13.31 -21.76 -4.71
N VAL A 63 12.11 -21.17 -4.73
CA VAL A 63 11.91 -19.72 -4.82
C VAL A 63 11.56 -19.16 -3.45
N PRO A 64 12.39 -18.31 -2.84
CA PRO A 64 12.06 -17.67 -1.57
C PRO A 64 10.78 -16.83 -1.69
N VAL A 65 9.99 -16.87 -0.63
CA VAL A 65 8.77 -16.05 -0.49
C VAL A 65 9.08 -14.81 0.35
N ILE A 66 8.44 -13.73 0.04
CA ILE A 66 8.49 -12.48 0.80
C ILE A 66 7.07 -11.91 0.92
N ASP A 67 6.69 -11.42 2.08
CA ASP A 67 5.44 -10.73 2.32
C ASP A 67 5.60 -9.20 2.17
N ARG A 68 4.53 -8.46 2.35
CA ARG A 68 4.52 -7.00 2.24
C ARG A 68 5.45 -6.34 3.26
N ASP A 69 5.50 -6.84 4.49
CA ASP A 69 6.34 -6.26 5.54
C ASP A 69 7.82 -6.49 5.21
N GLY A 70 8.17 -7.67 4.70
CA GLY A 70 9.50 -7.96 4.18
C GLY A 70 9.88 -7.07 3.00
N VAL A 71 8.95 -6.77 2.08
CA VAL A 71 9.17 -5.81 0.98
C VAL A 71 9.46 -4.42 1.53
N SER A 72 8.70 -3.99 2.54
CA SER A 72 8.85 -2.67 3.15
C SER A 72 10.15 -2.52 3.96
N ALA A 73 10.62 -3.60 4.58
CA ALA A 73 11.84 -3.62 5.38
C ALA A 73 13.11 -3.77 4.56
N ALA A 74 13.04 -4.33 3.36
CA ALA A 74 14.19 -4.60 2.53
C ALA A 74 14.69 -3.34 1.80
N SER A 75 15.98 -3.08 1.88
CA SER A 75 16.63 -2.06 1.05
C SER A 75 16.80 -2.57 -0.39
N SER A 76 16.65 -1.69 -1.37
CA SER A 76 16.97 -2.00 -2.78
C SER A 76 16.06 -3.05 -3.44
N VAL A 77 14.76 -3.09 -3.09
CA VAL A 77 13.77 -3.93 -3.75
C VAL A 77 13.38 -3.36 -5.12
N LEU A 78 13.26 -4.24 -6.10
CA LEU A 78 12.61 -4.00 -7.39
C LEU A 78 11.34 -4.84 -7.44
N LEU A 79 10.19 -4.20 -7.30
CA LEU A 79 8.89 -4.86 -7.37
C LEU A 79 8.47 -5.00 -8.85
N VAL A 80 8.11 -6.22 -9.29
CA VAL A 80 7.85 -6.52 -10.70
C VAL A 80 6.48 -7.16 -10.87
N ASP A 81 5.62 -6.49 -11.63
CA ASP A 81 4.33 -7.02 -12.03
C ASP A 81 4.47 -7.86 -13.31
N VAL A 82 4.33 -9.19 -13.18
CA VAL A 82 4.45 -10.11 -14.31
C VAL A 82 3.12 -10.35 -15.04
N ARG A 83 2.09 -9.60 -14.70
CA ARG A 83 0.78 -9.69 -15.34
C ARG A 83 0.77 -8.97 -16.70
N PRO A 84 -0.12 -9.35 -17.60
CA PRO A 84 -0.30 -8.63 -18.87
C PRO A 84 -0.83 -7.21 -18.63
N GLU A 85 -0.65 -6.35 -19.64
CA GLU A 85 -1.01 -4.93 -19.61
C GLU A 85 -2.47 -4.70 -19.19
N ALA A 86 -3.40 -5.47 -19.73
CA ALA A 86 -4.83 -5.32 -19.40
C ALA A 86 -5.12 -5.48 -17.90
N GLU A 87 -4.43 -6.41 -17.21
CA GLU A 87 -4.56 -6.56 -15.76
C GLU A 87 -3.93 -5.39 -15.00
N ARG A 88 -2.78 -4.88 -15.47
CA ARG A 88 -2.06 -3.76 -14.84
C ARG A 88 -2.79 -2.43 -14.99
N GLN A 89 -3.50 -2.22 -16.11
CA GLN A 89 -4.32 -1.03 -16.33
C GLN A 89 -5.47 -0.93 -15.33
N VAL A 90 -6.01 -2.06 -14.87
CA VAL A 90 -7.00 -2.07 -13.78
C VAL A 90 -6.38 -1.63 -12.47
N ALA A 91 -5.28 -2.25 -12.08
CA ALA A 91 -4.53 -1.87 -10.90
C ALA A 91 -3.14 -2.52 -10.84
N THR A 92 -2.20 -1.84 -10.18
CA THR A 92 -0.85 -2.32 -9.89
C THR A 92 -0.41 -1.87 -8.50
N ILE A 93 0.60 -2.52 -7.93
CA ILE A 93 1.21 -2.07 -6.67
C ILE A 93 2.05 -0.82 -6.98
N PRO A 94 1.92 0.28 -6.19
CA PRO A 94 2.67 1.50 -6.45
C PRO A 94 4.18 1.25 -6.56
N GLY A 95 4.80 1.83 -7.59
CA GLY A 95 6.24 1.68 -7.84
C GLY A 95 6.66 0.36 -8.46
N ALA A 96 5.72 -0.53 -8.75
CA ALA A 96 6.02 -1.75 -9.48
C ALA A 96 6.36 -1.44 -10.96
N MET A 97 7.35 -2.15 -11.46
CA MET A 97 7.75 -2.10 -12.86
C MET A 97 7.23 -3.32 -13.63
N THR A 98 7.23 -3.22 -14.93
CA THR A 98 6.95 -4.32 -15.85
C THR A 98 8.17 -5.23 -16.01
N VAL A 99 7.96 -6.42 -16.56
CA VAL A 99 9.07 -7.32 -16.94
C VAL A 99 10.02 -6.64 -17.93
N GLY A 100 9.49 -5.92 -18.93
CA GLY A 100 10.32 -5.22 -19.92
C GLY A 100 11.18 -4.10 -19.30
N GLU A 101 10.64 -3.35 -18.35
CA GLU A 101 11.40 -2.32 -17.62
C GLU A 101 12.50 -2.93 -16.75
N LEU A 102 12.25 -4.09 -16.12
CA LEU A 102 13.29 -4.81 -15.37
C LEU A 102 14.41 -5.27 -16.32
N GLU A 103 14.05 -5.89 -17.44
CA GLU A 103 15.02 -6.39 -18.43
C GLU A 103 15.85 -5.26 -19.03
N ALA A 104 15.27 -4.07 -19.22
CA ALA A 104 15.97 -2.87 -19.70
C ALA A 104 16.95 -2.28 -18.70
N LYS A 105 16.85 -2.59 -17.40
CA LYS A 105 17.80 -2.08 -16.37
C LYS A 105 19.19 -2.66 -16.48
N GLY A 106 19.36 -3.83 -17.06
CA GLY A 106 20.66 -4.49 -17.23
C GLY A 106 21.24 -5.02 -15.91
N ASP A 107 22.01 -4.23 -15.19
CA ASP A 107 22.66 -4.68 -13.95
C ASP A 107 21.69 -4.68 -12.76
N LEU A 108 21.52 -5.85 -12.16
CA LEU A 108 20.68 -6.08 -10.98
C LEU A 108 21.50 -6.47 -9.75
N ALA A 109 22.83 -6.32 -9.78
CA ALA A 109 23.71 -6.69 -8.68
C ALA A 109 23.30 -5.97 -7.37
N GLY A 110 23.21 -6.72 -6.28
CA GLY A 110 22.82 -6.21 -4.97
C GLY A 110 21.33 -5.79 -4.86
N ARG A 111 20.50 -6.06 -5.87
CA ARG A 111 19.06 -5.80 -5.85
C ARG A 111 18.28 -7.08 -5.57
N VAL A 112 17.20 -6.95 -4.82
CA VAL A 112 16.22 -8.02 -4.62
C VAL A 112 15.05 -7.79 -5.58
N VAL A 113 14.83 -8.73 -6.49
CA VAL A 113 13.67 -8.68 -7.40
C VAL A 113 12.51 -9.41 -6.74
N VAL A 114 11.41 -8.70 -6.49
CA VAL A 114 10.19 -9.27 -5.94
C VAL A 114 9.13 -9.31 -7.05
N ALA A 115 8.88 -10.50 -7.57
CA ALA A 115 7.88 -10.69 -8.62
C ALA A 115 6.50 -10.97 -8.00
N TYR A 116 5.43 -10.43 -8.60
CA TYR A 116 4.07 -10.76 -8.23
C TYR A 116 3.15 -10.91 -9.45
N CYS A 117 2.07 -11.66 -9.24
CA CYS A 117 0.92 -11.73 -10.13
C CYS A 117 -0.37 -11.69 -9.30
N THR A 118 -1.44 -12.36 -9.71
CA THR A 118 -2.70 -12.36 -8.94
C THR A 118 -2.54 -13.11 -7.61
N VAL A 119 -2.00 -14.36 -7.63
CA VAL A 119 -1.90 -15.22 -6.44
C VAL A 119 -0.53 -15.93 -6.29
N GLY A 120 0.43 -15.68 -7.21
CA GLY A 120 1.80 -16.19 -7.07
C GLY A 120 2.25 -17.22 -8.10
N GLU A 121 1.40 -17.80 -8.96
CA GLU A 121 1.79 -18.86 -9.91
C GLU A 121 2.71 -18.35 -11.03
N ARG A 122 2.30 -17.29 -11.74
CA ARG A 122 3.09 -16.69 -12.84
C ARG A 122 4.39 -16.09 -12.31
N SER A 123 4.32 -15.42 -11.16
CA SER A 123 5.48 -14.79 -10.53
C SER A 123 6.44 -15.80 -9.92
N GLY A 124 5.96 -16.90 -9.35
CA GLY A 124 6.83 -18.00 -8.89
C GLY A 124 7.66 -18.59 -10.03
N ARG A 125 7.01 -18.85 -11.18
CA ARG A 125 7.71 -19.32 -12.39
C ARG A 125 8.73 -18.28 -12.90
N TYR A 126 8.39 -17.00 -12.88
CA TYR A 126 9.28 -15.92 -13.33
C TYR A 126 10.47 -15.77 -12.37
N ALA A 127 10.24 -15.76 -11.07
CA ALA A 127 11.29 -15.69 -10.06
C ALA A 127 12.24 -16.88 -10.17
N LYS A 128 11.73 -18.10 -10.39
CA LYS A 128 12.56 -19.27 -10.66
C LYS A 128 13.46 -19.09 -11.88
N LYS A 129 12.94 -18.50 -12.98
CA LYS A 129 13.75 -18.19 -14.17
C LYS A 129 14.89 -17.22 -13.85
N LEU A 130 14.61 -16.15 -13.08
CA LEU A 130 15.60 -15.16 -12.69
C LEU A 130 16.69 -15.78 -11.76
N ARG A 131 16.27 -16.62 -10.82
CA ARG A 131 17.21 -17.33 -9.93
C ARG A 131 18.16 -18.25 -10.67
N ALA A 132 17.70 -18.90 -11.72
CA ALA A 132 18.56 -19.71 -12.61
C ALA A 132 19.63 -18.86 -13.33
N GLN A 133 19.45 -17.54 -13.39
CA GLN A 133 20.42 -16.56 -13.92
C GLN A 133 21.28 -15.91 -12.82
N GLY A 134 21.20 -16.38 -11.58
CA GLY A 134 21.98 -15.85 -10.44
C GLY A 134 21.38 -14.59 -9.80
N ILE A 135 20.15 -14.18 -10.17
CA ILE A 135 19.49 -12.99 -9.63
C ILE A 135 18.76 -13.37 -8.32
N ASP A 136 18.89 -12.55 -7.25
CA ASP A 136 18.09 -12.72 -6.03
C ASP A 136 16.63 -12.34 -6.33
N ALA A 137 15.86 -13.32 -6.77
CA ALA A 137 14.43 -13.15 -7.08
C ALA A 137 13.56 -13.92 -6.10
N ARG A 138 12.46 -13.28 -5.67
CA ARG A 138 11.51 -13.80 -4.68
C ARG A 138 10.09 -13.69 -5.22
N ASN A 139 9.21 -14.54 -4.71
CA ASN A 139 7.78 -14.50 -5.03
C ASN A 139 7.03 -13.74 -3.93
N LEU A 140 6.26 -12.72 -4.29
CA LEU A 140 5.41 -12.02 -3.33
C LEU A 140 4.31 -12.97 -2.82
N ARG A 141 4.22 -13.13 -1.49
CA ARG A 141 3.24 -13.98 -0.84
C ARG A 141 1.83 -13.67 -1.33
N ALA A 142 1.16 -14.67 -1.88
CA ALA A 142 -0.20 -14.58 -2.41
C ALA A 142 -0.44 -13.43 -3.42
N GLY A 143 0.62 -12.87 -4.01
CA GLY A 143 0.57 -11.87 -5.06
C GLY A 143 -0.20 -10.60 -4.68
N ILE A 144 -0.94 -10.01 -5.64
CA ILE A 144 -1.71 -8.79 -5.40
C ILE A 144 -2.88 -9.02 -4.42
N LEU A 145 -3.45 -10.23 -4.36
CA LEU A 145 -4.49 -10.57 -3.37
C LEU A 145 -3.91 -10.54 -1.95
N GLY A 146 -2.77 -11.19 -1.72
CA GLY A 146 -2.09 -11.13 -0.43
C GLY A 146 -1.71 -9.72 -0.02
N TRP A 147 -1.16 -8.94 -0.96
CA TRP A 147 -0.81 -7.54 -0.75
C TRP A 147 -1.98 -6.71 -0.22
N VAL A 148 -3.17 -6.87 -0.82
CA VAL A 148 -4.38 -6.16 -0.40
C VAL A 148 -4.84 -6.61 0.99
N TYR A 149 -4.82 -7.92 1.28
CA TYR A 149 -5.15 -8.45 2.62
C TYR A 149 -4.19 -7.99 3.72
N GLU A 150 -2.97 -7.65 3.37
CA GLU A 150 -1.97 -7.08 4.27
C GLU A 150 -2.08 -5.53 4.35
N GLY A 151 -3.16 -4.94 3.84
CA GLY A 151 -3.43 -3.50 3.87
C GLY A 151 -2.61 -2.70 2.86
N GLY A 152 -2.10 -3.33 1.82
CA GLY A 152 -1.38 -2.68 0.74
C GLY A 152 -2.31 -1.88 -0.19
N SER A 153 -1.90 -0.67 -0.58
CA SER A 153 -2.62 0.16 -1.55
C SER A 153 -2.33 -0.27 -2.99
N LEU A 154 -3.26 0.04 -3.88
CA LEU A 154 -3.10 -0.12 -5.33
C LEU A 154 -3.32 1.22 -6.04
N VAL A 155 -2.76 1.32 -7.25
CA VAL A 155 -3.01 2.43 -8.18
C VAL A 155 -3.49 1.88 -9.51
N ASP A 156 -4.36 2.62 -10.20
CA ASP A 156 -4.81 2.29 -11.55
C ASP A 156 -3.77 2.63 -12.62
N GLY A 157 -4.10 2.40 -13.89
CA GLY A 157 -3.23 2.70 -15.02
C GLY A 157 -2.86 4.18 -15.20
N ASN A 158 -3.55 5.09 -14.49
CA ASN A 158 -3.26 6.53 -14.45
C ASN A 158 -2.47 6.92 -13.18
N GLY A 159 -2.10 5.95 -12.35
CA GLY A 159 -1.40 6.20 -11.08
C GLY A 159 -2.31 6.70 -9.94
N GLN A 160 -3.64 6.65 -10.10
CA GLN A 160 -4.58 7.07 -9.08
C GLN A 160 -4.90 5.94 -8.11
N PRO A 161 -5.04 6.21 -6.80
CA PRO A 161 -5.45 5.20 -5.83
C PRO A 161 -6.75 4.51 -6.25
N THR A 162 -6.79 3.19 -6.11
CA THR A 162 -7.97 2.39 -6.49
C THR A 162 -8.20 1.26 -5.49
N GLN A 163 -9.48 0.86 -5.35
CA GLN A 163 -9.92 -0.36 -4.67
C GLN A 163 -10.43 -1.41 -5.68
N LYS A 164 -9.96 -1.34 -6.93
CA LYS A 164 -10.23 -2.34 -7.95
C LYS A 164 -9.00 -3.21 -8.14
N ALA A 165 -9.20 -4.46 -8.51
CA ALA A 165 -8.11 -5.32 -8.96
C ALA A 165 -8.61 -6.29 -10.02
N HIS A 166 -7.78 -6.55 -11.04
CA HIS A 166 -8.10 -7.60 -12.00
C HIS A 166 -7.94 -8.97 -11.34
N VAL A 167 -9.02 -9.76 -11.36
CA VAL A 167 -9.05 -11.15 -10.95
C VAL A 167 -9.29 -12.03 -12.17
N TYR A 168 -8.68 -13.19 -12.21
CA TYR A 168 -8.65 -14.05 -13.42
C TYR A 168 -10.02 -14.57 -13.86
N GLY A 169 -11.03 -14.48 -13.01
CA GLY A 169 -12.42 -14.91 -13.23
C GLY A 169 -13.19 -14.90 -11.92
N ASP A 170 -14.50 -15.05 -11.97
CA ASP A 170 -15.39 -14.88 -10.81
C ASP A 170 -15.00 -15.75 -9.62
N ARG A 171 -14.59 -17.01 -9.85
CA ARG A 171 -14.11 -17.91 -8.80
C ARG A 171 -12.82 -17.46 -8.12
N TRP A 172 -12.12 -16.48 -8.72
CA TRP A 172 -10.88 -15.88 -8.21
C TRP A 172 -11.14 -14.53 -7.59
N ASN A 173 -12.41 -14.07 -7.57
CA ASN A 173 -12.79 -12.85 -6.88
C ASN A 173 -12.80 -13.08 -5.36
N LEU A 174 -11.59 -13.22 -4.81
CA LEU A 174 -11.31 -13.44 -3.40
C LEU A 174 -10.77 -12.16 -2.75
N LEU A 175 -11.12 -11.00 -3.28
CA LEU A 175 -10.77 -9.71 -2.70
C LEU A 175 -11.54 -9.47 -1.38
N PRO A 176 -10.98 -8.69 -0.44
CA PRO A 176 -11.68 -8.32 0.77
C PRO A 176 -12.89 -7.44 0.49
N GLU A 177 -13.78 -7.31 1.47
CA GLU A 177 -14.94 -6.43 1.38
C GLU A 177 -14.54 -5.00 1.06
N GLY A 178 -15.34 -4.32 0.24
CA GLY A 178 -15.05 -2.97 -0.24
C GLY A 178 -14.15 -2.90 -1.48
N TRP A 179 -13.60 -4.04 -1.92
CA TRP A 179 -12.84 -4.12 -3.17
C TRP A 179 -13.68 -4.64 -4.33
N GLU A 180 -13.43 -4.15 -5.53
CA GLU A 180 -14.10 -4.56 -6.76
C GLU A 180 -13.17 -5.43 -7.63
N GLY A 181 -13.61 -6.67 -7.90
CA GLY A 181 -12.92 -7.58 -8.82
C GLY A 181 -13.34 -7.32 -10.26
N ILE A 182 -12.38 -7.06 -11.15
CA ILE A 182 -12.59 -6.86 -12.59
C ILE A 182 -12.16 -8.13 -13.33
N THR A 183 -13.00 -8.61 -14.23
CA THR A 183 -12.72 -9.73 -15.15
C THR A 183 -12.89 -9.26 -16.58
N HIS A 184 -12.14 -9.83 -17.51
CA HIS A 184 -12.28 -9.61 -18.97
C HIS A 184 -12.69 -10.91 -19.67
#